data_41cbfb75482a655c59eee0b6634c7e8d
#
_entry.id   41cbfb75482a655c59eee0b6634c7e8d
#
_cell.length_a   1.000
_cell.length_b   1.000
_cell.length_c   1.000
_cell.angle_alpha   90.00
_cell.angle_beta   90.00
_cell.angle_gamma   90.00
#
_symmetry.space_group_name_H-M   'P 1'
#
loop_
_entity.id
_entity.type
_entity.pdbx_description
1 polymer ?
#
loop_
_entity_poly.entity_id
_entity_poly.type
_entity_poly.pdbx_seq_one_letter_code
_entity_poly.pdbx_strand_id
1 'polypeptide(L)'
;MKLFVVTLISLFLAPAAIAQTLAERETPLDHLAGRWVMTGVIAGQNITHDLEAEWVLGGHYLYFHEVARERDESGDPAYESRVYIGWDEAGERLVCMWLDVTGGGGLVPDGFGYGKPDNDRIPFVWGEGTEGQIHNTFTYQREQDRWHWKIDNVRNGEANNFARVVLHRPAKLAN
;
A
#
# COMPACT_ATOMS: atom_id res chain seq x y z
N MET A 1 -3.27 -55.56 48.03
CA MET A 1 -2.19 -54.84 47.30
C MET A 1 -2.85 -54.06 46.20
N LYS A 2 -3.08 -52.73 46.38
CA LYS A 2 -3.77 -51.87 45.37
C LYS A 2 -2.72 -51.22 44.56
N LEU A 3 -2.73 -51.48 43.23
CA LEU A 3 -1.81 -50.86 42.26
C LEU A 3 -2.36 -49.46 41.87
N PHE A 4 -1.62 -48.40 42.18
CA PHE A 4 -1.92 -47.04 41.68
C PHE A 4 -1.22 -46.90 40.36
N VAL A 5 -2.01 -46.74 39.28
CA VAL A 5 -1.52 -46.34 37.97
C VAL A 5 -1.46 -44.81 37.93
N VAL A 6 -0.27 -44.24 37.91
CA VAL A 6 -0.06 -42.80 37.71
C VAL A 6 0.02 -42.53 36.19
N THR A 7 -1.03 -41.94 35.64
CA THR A 7 -1.03 -41.51 34.22
C THR A 7 -0.34 -40.17 34.13
N LEU A 8 0.85 -40.15 33.55
CA LEU A 8 1.59 -38.92 33.25
C LEU A 8 0.95 -38.26 32.03
N ILE A 9 0.24 -37.13 32.20
CA ILE A 9 -0.26 -36.33 31.12
C ILE A 9 0.88 -35.40 30.68
N SER A 10 1.52 -35.71 29.55
CA SER A 10 2.50 -34.83 28.89
C SER A 10 1.77 -33.68 28.17
N LEU A 11 1.83 -32.49 28.75
CA LEU A 11 1.31 -31.27 28.13
C LEU A 11 2.29 -30.85 27.04
N PHE A 12 1.99 -31.16 25.77
CA PHE A 12 2.73 -30.59 24.61
C PHE A 12 2.34 -29.13 24.47
N LEU A 13 3.19 -28.20 24.91
CA LEU A 13 3.12 -26.82 24.48
C LEU A 13 3.57 -26.76 23.01
N ALA A 14 2.62 -26.63 22.11
CA ALA A 14 2.94 -26.28 20.74
C ALA A 14 3.61 -24.87 20.73
N PRO A 15 4.76 -24.68 20.06
CA PRO A 15 5.34 -23.36 19.94
C PRO A 15 4.32 -22.45 19.24
N ALA A 16 4.05 -21.28 19.82
CA ALA A 16 3.26 -20.25 19.14
C ALA A 16 4.01 -19.87 17.85
N ALA A 17 3.41 -20.12 16.71
CA ALA A 17 3.96 -19.66 15.43
C ALA A 17 4.01 -18.12 15.49
N ILE A 18 5.19 -17.56 15.40
CA ILE A 18 5.36 -16.10 15.26
C ILE A 18 4.79 -15.76 13.89
N ALA A 19 3.77 -14.89 13.85
CA ALA A 19 3.19 -14.46 12.61
C ALA A 19 4.25 -13.71 11.79
N GLN A 20 4.37 -14.08 10.52
CA GLN A 20 5.29 -13.44 9.57
C GLN A 20 4.91 -11.98 9.38
N THR A 21 5.89 -11.07 9.44
CA THR A 21 5.66 -9.65 9.14
C THR A 21 5.41 -9.45 7.65
N LEU A 22 4.82 -8.30 7.25
CA LEU A 22 4.61 -8.02 5.83
C LEU A 22 5.95 -7.88 5.08
N ALA A 23 6.97 -7.32 5.71
CA ALA A 23 8.30 -7.18 5.12
C ALA A 23 9.01 -8.53 4.85
N GLU A 24 8.61 -9.59 5.54
CA GLU A 24 9.14 -10.96 5.31
C GLU A 24 8.35 -11.73 4.24
N ARG A 25 7.25 -11.17 3.73
CA ARG A 25 6.45 -11.79 2.67
C ARG A 25 7.02 -11.43 1.30
N GLU A 26 7.00 -12.38 0.39
CA GLU A 26 7.39 -12.12 -1.01
C GLU A 26 6.36 -11.22 -1.71
N THR A 27 6.55 -9.91 -1.60
CA THR A 27 5.72 -8.91 -2.29
C THR A 27 6.62 -7.90 -3.00
N PRO A 28 6.16 -7.24 -4.07
CA PRO A 28 6.94 -6.18 -4.70
C PRO A 28 7.07 -4.91 -3.85
N LEU A 29 6.44 -4.85 -2.65
CA LEU A 29 6.46 -3.68 -1.76
C LEU A 29 7.88 -3.29 -1.31
N ASP A 30 8.81 -4.26 -1.18
CA ASP A 30 10.21 -3.96 -0.85
C ASP A 30 10.87 -3.01 -1.84
N HIS A 31 10.49 -3.10 -3.12
CA HIS A 31 10.99 -2.21 -4.15
C HIS A 31 10.39 -0.80 -4.05
N LEU A 32 9.27 -0.62 -3.34
CA LEU A 32 8.67 0.70 -3.13
C LEU A 32 9.38 1.48 -2.01
N ALA A 33 10.01 0.79 -1.06
CA ALA A 33 10.76 1.44 0.00
C ALA A 33 11.86 2.36 -0.55
N GLY A 34 12.03 3.54 0.09
CA GLY A 34 12.98 4.58 -0.28
C GLY A 34 12.31 5.84 -0.83
N ARG A 35 13.10 6.66 -1.53
CA ARG A 35 12.67 7.97 -2.03
C ARG A 35 12.41 7.93 -3.54
N TRP A 36 11.34 8.62 -3.94
CA TRP A 36 10.87 8.67 -5.31
C TRP A 36 10.44 10.08 -5.70
N VAL A 37 10.56 10.38 -6.98
CA VAL A 37 9.88 11.51 -7.61
C VAL A 37 8.79 10.93 -8.51
N MET A 38 7.57 11.35 -8.27
CA MET A 38 6.40 10.95 -9.04
C MET A 38 6.04 12.06 -10.04
N THR A 39 5.89 11.69 -11.30
CA THR A 39 5.47 12.60 -12.36
C THR A 39 4.40 11.98 -13.23
N GLY A 40 3.53 12.79 -13.78
CA GLY A 40 2.48 12.32 -14.68
C GLY A 40 1.24 13.19 -14.63
N VAL A 41 0.07 12.56 -14.83
CA VAL A 41 -1.22 13.27 -14.90
C VAL A 41 -2.15 12.69 -13.83
N ILE A 42 -2.71 13.56 -12.99
CA ILE A 42 -3.79 13.23 -12.03
C ILE A 42 -4.94 14.23 -12.28
N ALA A 43 -6.16 13.71 -12.42
CA ALA A 43 -7.36 14.51 -12.69
C ALA A 43 -7.19 15.51 -13.87
N GLY A 44 -6.43 15.11 -14.90
CA GLY A 44 -6.17 15.92 -16.08
C GLY A 44 -5.06 16.97 -15.93
N GLN A 45 -4.42 17.06 -14.76
CA GLN A 45 -3.34 18.02 -14.50
C GLN A 45 -1.98 17.32 -14.40
N ASN A 46 -0.95 17.96 -14.97
CA ASN A 46 0.43 17.51 -14.79
C ASN A 46 0.86 17.78 -13.34
N ILE A 47 1.50 16.78 -12.73
CA ILE A 47 1.95 16.87 -11.34
C ILE A 47 3.42 16.47 -11.20
N THR A 48 4.04 16.97 -10.12
CA THR A 48 5.32 16.49 -9.61
C THR A 48 5.25 16.39 -8.10
N HIS A 49 5.27 15.15 -7.58
CA HIS A 49 5.24 14.92 -6.15
C HIS A 49 6.54 14.23 -5.70
N ASP A 50 6.94 14.47 -4.46
CA ASP A 50 7.96 13.69 -3.77
C ASP A 50 7.27 12.63 -2.92
N LEU A 51 7.79 11.40 -2.96
CA LEU A 51 7.28 10.29 -2.19
C LEU A 51 8.43 9.62 -1.44
N GLU A 52 8.22 9.36 -0.15
CA GLU A 52 9.13 8.60 0.69
C GLU A 52 8.38 7.43 1.34
N ALA A 53 8.92 6.22 1.17
CA ALA A 53 8.32 5.00 1.69
C ALA A 53 9.29 4.26 2.60
N GLU A 54 8.80 3.75 3.72
CA GLU A 54 9.60 3.01 4.70
C GLU A 54 8.81 1.90 5.41
N TRP A 55 9.50 0.85 5.81
CA TRP A 55 8.96 -0.16 6.69
C TRP A 55 8.85 0.37 8.11
N VAL A 56 7.66 0.30 8.70
CA VAL A 56 7.40 0.78 10.06
C VAL A 56 6.85 -0.33 10.94
N LEU A 57 6.81 -0.08 12.27
CA LEU A 57 6.28 -0.99 13.28
C LEU A 57 6.87 -2.41 13.16
N GLY A 58 8.21 -2.49 13.03
CA GLY A 58 8.91 -3.78 12.97
C GLY A 58 8.68 -4.55 11.66
N GLY A 59 8.37 -3.88 10.56
CA GLY A 59 8.13 -4.49 9.25
C GLY A 59 6.69 -4.99 9.03
N HIS A 60 5.78 -4.69 9.96
CA HIS A 60 4.37 -5.07 9.81
C HIS A 60 3.61 -4.20 8.81
N TYR A 61 4.09 -2.97 8.53
CA TYR A 61 3.47 -2.06 7.59
C TYR A 61 4.51 -1.37 6.72
N LEU A 62 4.16 -1.16 5.45
CA LEU A 62 4.83 -0.16 4.61
C LEU A 62 4.05 1.15 4.75
N TYR A 63 4.74 2.19 5.19
CA TYR A 63 4.23 3.55 5.23
C TYR A 63 4.81 4.32 4.07
N PHE A 64 4.02 5.16 3.39
CA PHE A 64 4.58 6.18 2.51
C PHE A 64 3.90 7.53 2.69
N HIS A 65 4.69 8.57 2.49
CA HIS A 65 4.31 9.96 2.54
C HIS A 65 4.54 10.56 1.16
N GLU A 66 3.49 11.14 0.60
CA GLU A 66 3.50 11.79 -0.70
C GLU A 66 3.18 13.26 -0.51
N VAL A 67 3.97 14.16 -1.15
CA VAL A 67 3.82 15.61 -1.05
C VAL A 67 3.98 16.23 -2.44
N ALA A 68 2.99 17.03 -2.85
CA ALA A 68 3.07 17.81 -4.08
C ALA A 68 4.16 18.90 -3.97
N ARG A 69 4.90 19.10 -5.05
CA ARG A 69 5.81 20.26 -5.18
C ARG A 69 5.06 21.53 -5.48
N GLU A 70 3.90 21.41 -6.13
CA GLU A 70 2.96 22.48 -6.36
C GLU A 70 2.44 23.00 -5.02
N ARG A 71 2.18 24.32 -4.97
CA ARG A 71 1.68 25.00 -3.78
C ARG A 71 0.30 25.55 -4.03
N ASP A 72 -0.54 25.54 -3.00
CA ASP A 72 -1.83 26.22 -2.98
C ASP A 72 -1.67 27.73 -2.74
N GLU A 73 -2.79 28.45 -2.66
CA GLU A 73 -2.81 29.91 -2.43
C GLU A 73 -2.27 30.31 -1.05
N SER A 74 -2.23 29.39 -0.08
CA SER A 74 -1.68 29.59 1.27
C SER A 74 -0.19 29.34 1.34
N GLY A 75 0.40 28.74 0.28
CA GLY A 75 1.80 28.33 0.22
C GLY A 75 2.05 26.91 0.77
N ASP A 76 1.00 26.21 1.17
CA ASP A 76 1.05 24.81 1.59
C ASP A 76 1.15 23.87 0.37
N PRO A 77 1.59 22.61 0.52
CA PRO A 77 1.52 21.63 -0.57
C PRO A 77 0.09 21.53 -1.11
N ALA A 78 -0.06 21.62 -2.43
CA ALA A 78 -1.37 21.50 -3.07
C ALA A 78 -2.02 20.11 -2.85
N TYR A 79 -1.19 19.12 -2.53
CA TYR A 79 -1.62 17.77 -2.13
C TYR A 79 -0.61 17.15 -1.17
N GLU A 80 -1.11 16.45 -0.16
CA GLU A 80 -0.33 15.63 0.75
C GLU A 80 -1.14 14.38 1.09
N SER A 81 -0.48 13.21 1.11
CA SER A 81 -1.08 11.98 1.59
C SER A 81 -0.15 11.18 2.48
N ARG A 82 -0.75 10.39 3.36
CA ARG A 82 -0.08 9.41 4.22
C ARG A 82 -0.79 8.07 4.07
N VAL A 83 -0.04 7.06 3.68
CA VAL A 83 -0.59 5.77 3.31
C VAL A 83 0.06 4.67 4.14
N TYR A 84 -0.75 3.75 4.62
CA TYR A 84 -0.29 2.54 5.30
C TYR A 84 -0.77 1.32 4.55
N ILE A 85 0.15 0.41 4.23
CA ILE A 85 -0.15 -0.87 3.62
C ILE A 85 0.21 -1.96 4.64
N GLY A 86 -0.76 -2.80 4.98
CA GLY A 86 -0.63 -3.92 5.91
C GLY A 86 -1.11 -5.22 5.28
N TRP A 87 -1.09 -6.29 6.07
CA TRP A 87 -1.56 -7.61 5.67
C TRP A 87 -2.80 -8.02 6.47
N ASP A 88 -3.84 -8.46 5.76
CA ASP A 88 -5.05 -9.10 6.31
C ASP A 88 -4.85 -10.62 6.25
N GLU A 89 -4.50 -11.24 7.39
CA GLU A 89 -4.29 -12.69 7.47
C GLU A 89 -5.55 -13.50 7.11
N ALA A 90 -6.72 -13.02 7.52
CA ALA A 90 -7.97 -13.73 7.27
C ALA A 90 -8.37 -13.70 5.80
N GLY A 91 -8.10 -12.59 5.12
CA GLY A 91 -8.37 -12.42 3.69
C GLY A 91 -7.22 -12.83 2.78
N GLU A 92 -6.04 -13.15 3.33
CA GLU A 92 -4.81 -13.43 2.57
C GLU A 92 -4.54 -12.36 1.51
N ARG A 93 -4.54 -11.08 1.94
CA ARG A 93 -4.46 -9.93 1.06
C ARG A 93 -3.82 -8.73 1.70
N LEU A 94 -3.34 -7.80 0.88
CA LEU A 94 -2.93 -6.47 1.31
C LEU A 94 -4.14 -5.61 1.63
N VAL A 95 -3.98 -4.76 2.65
CA VAL A 95 -4.92 -3.70 3.04
C VAL A 95 -4.21 -2.38 2.93
N CYS A 96 -4.82 -1.42 2.23
CA CYS A 96 -4.30 -0.08 2.06
C CYS A 96 -5.23 0.93 2.72
N MET A 97 -4.69 1.69 3.67
CA MET A 97 -5.33 2.86 4.27
C MET A 97 -4.73 4.13 3.66
N TRP A 98 -5.55 4.89 2.96
CA TRP A 98 -5.14 6.12 2.29
C TRP A 98 -5.75 7.33 2.95
N LEU A 99 -4.91 8.22 3.49
CA LEU A 99 -5.31 9.47 4.12
C LEU A 99 -4.69 10.63 3.35
N ASP A 100 -5.49 11.59 2.92
CA ASP A 100 -5.01 12.76 2.22
C ASP A 100 -5.72 14.05 2.65
N VAL A 101 -5.19 15.17 2.21
CA VAL A 101 -5.69 16.51 2.54
C VAL A 101 -7.13 16.78 2.04
N THR A 102 -7.65 15.98 1.10
CA THR A 102 -9.02 16.12 0.63
C THR A 102 -10.02 15.54 1.62
N GLY A 103 -9.54 14.73 2.58
CA GLY A 103 -10.36 14.05 3.58
C GLY A 103 -11.28 12.97 3.01
N GLY A 104 -11.14 12.65 1.72
CA GLY A 104 -11.96 11.65 1.04
C GLY A 104 -11.80 10.26 1.64
N GLY A 105 -12.91 9.62 1.98
CA GLY A 105 -12.93 8.29 2.57
C GLY A 105 -12.52 8.26 4.05
N GLY A 106 -11.47 8.94 4.45
CA GLY A 106 -11.01 9.03 5.83
C GLY A 106 -10.95 7.69 6.58
N LEU A 107 -11.18 7.73 7.89
CA LEU A 107 -11.19 6.54 8.76
C LEU A 107 -12.61 5.92 8.87
N VAL A 108 -13.24 5.66 7.73
CA VAL A 108 -14.55 4.98 7.68
C VAL A 108 -14.36 3.49 7.38
N PRO A 109 -15.31 2.60 7.74
CA PRO A 109 -15.15 1.15 7.51
C PRO A 109 -14.86 0.78 6.05
N ASP A 110 -15.44 1.50 5.09
CA ASP A 110 -15.27 1.28 3.66
C ASP A 110 -14.08 2.08 3.06
N GLY A 111 -13.32 2.78 3.90
CA GLY A 111 -12.16 3.61 3.51
C GLY A 111 -10.88 2.82 3.21
N PHE A 112 -10.94 1.49 3.19
CA PHE A 112 -9.80 0.62 2.93
C PHE A 112 -9.84 0.04 1.51
N GLY A 113 -8.66 0.03 0.86
CA GLY A 113 -8.45 -0.70 -0.37
C GLY A 113 -7.89 -2.09 -0.09
N TYR A 114 -8.32 -3.06 -0.86
CA TYR A 114 -7.87 -4.44 -0.74
C TYR A 114 -7.26 -4.91 -2.05
N GLY A 115 -6.20 -5.73 -1.96
CA GLY A 115 -5.54 -6.26 -3.15
C GLY A 115 -4.66 -7.47 -2.87
N LYS A 116 -4.54 -8.33 -3.88
CA LYS A 116 -3.57 -9.43 -3.83
C LYS A 116 -2.42 -9.10 -4.77
N PRO A 117 -1.16 -9.20 -4.31
CA PRO A 117 -0.01 -9.07 -5.19
C PRO A 117 -0.07 -10.12 -6.32
N ASP A 118 0.30 -9.70 -7.52
CA ASP A 118 0.41 -10.56 -8.69
C ASP A 118 1.72 -10.24 -9.41
N ASN A 119 2.74 -11.03 -9.16
CA ASN A 119 4.11 -10.78 -9.61
C ASN A 119 4.58 -9.36 -9.22
N ASP A 120 4.86 -8.50 -10.19
CA ASP A 120 5.30 -7.13 -10.00
C ASP A 120 4.12 -6.12 -9.90
N ARG A 121 2.89 -6.61 -9.74
CA ARG A 121 1.68 -5.77 -9.66
C ARG A 121 1.04 -5.86 -8.29
N ILE A 122 0.53 -4.73 -7.82
CA ILE A 122 -0.26 -4.61 -6.61
C ILE A 122 -1.55 -3.88 -6.98
N PRO A 123 -2.63 -4.61 -7.31
CA PRO A 123 -3.92 -4.01 -7.58
C PRO A 123 -4.71 -3.84 -6.28
N PHE A 124 -5.03 -2.60 -5.92
CA PHE A 124 -5.98 -2.31 -4.85
C PHE A 124 -7.33 -1.91 -5.43
N VAL A 125 -8.41 -2.29 -4.74
CA VAL A 125 -9.77 -1.88 -5.04
C VAL A 125 -10.40 -1.31 -3.78
N TRP A 126 -10.95 -0.09 -3.87
CA TRP A 126 -11.85 0.51 -2.89
C TRP A 126 -13.29 0.42 -3.39
N GLY A 127 -14.23 0.27 -2.48
CA GLY A 127 -15.65 0.15 -2.83
C GLY A 127 -15.99 -1.16 -3.53
N GLU A 128 -15.27 -2.24 -3.24
CA GLU A 128 -15.57 -3.56 -3.82
C GLU A 128 -17.03 -3.96 -3.53
N GLY A 129 -17.73 -4.40 -4.58
CA GLY A 129 -19.16 -4.77 -4.49
C GLY A 129 -20.13 -3.60 -4.54
N THR A 130 -19.67 -2.36 -4.72
CA THR A 130 -20.51 -1.17 -4.91
C THR A 130 -20.55 -0.72 -6.37
N GLU A 131 -21.48 0.20 -6.71
CA GLU A 131 -21.57 0.77 -8.07
C GLU A 131 -20.38 1.67 -8.44
N GLY A 132 -19.69 2.23 -7.45
CA GLY A 132 -18.53 3.10 -7.64
C GLY A 132 -17.29 2.53 -6.97
N GLN A 133 -16.28 2.21 -7.75
CA GLN A 133 -15.02 1.64 -7.27
C GLN A 133 -13.84 2.51 -7.69
N ILE A 134 -12.77 2.47 -6.90
CA ILE A 134 -11.47 3.01 -7.29
C ILE A 134 -10.52 1.81 -7.47
N HIS A 135 -10.00 1.65 -8.67
CA HIS A 135 -8.96 0.68 -8.98
C HIS A 135 -7.62 1.38 -9.03
N ASN A 136 -6.74 1.05 -8.09
CA ASN A 136 -5.44 1.64 -7.95
C ASN A 136 -4.36 0.56 -8.09
N THR A 137 -3.61 0.61 -9.18
CA THR A 137 -2.63 -0.44 -9.52
C THR A 137 -1.23 0.13 -9.58
N PHE A 138 -0.35 -0.43 -8.77
CA PHE A 138 1.08 -0.22 -8.84
C PHE A 138 1.71 -1.36 -9.65
N THR A 139 2.60 -1.03 -10.58
CA THR A 139 3.36 -2.00 -11.37
C THR A 139 4.84 -1.65 -11.35
N TYR A 140 5.66 -2.53 -10.80
CA TYR A 140 7.10 -2.33 -10.74
C TYR A 140 7.79 -2.81 -12.02
N GLN A 141 8.64 -1.97 -12.57
CA GLN A 141 9.49 -2.30 -13.72
C GLN A 141 10.93 -2.53 -13.25
N ARG A 142 11.29 -3.78 -13.02
CA ARG A 142 12.58 -4.19 -12.42
C ARG A 142 13.78 -3.66 -13.17
N GLU A 143 13.78 -3.74 -14.51
CA GLU A 143 14.91 -3.33 -15.34
C GLU A 143 15.21 -1.82 -15.26
N GLN A 144 14.22 -1.01 -14.93
CA GLN A 144 14.31 0.44 -14.92
C GLN A 144 14.28 1.02 -13.49
N ASP A 145 14.10 0.18 -12.46
CA ASP A 145 13.82 0.60 -11.08
C ASP A 145 12.78 1.72 -11.04
N ARG A 146 11.59 1.45 -11.63
CA ARG A 146 10.48 2.40 -11.73
C ARG A 146 9.18 1.76 -11.36
N TRP A 147 8.25 2.58 -10.85
CA TRP A 147 6.87 2.20 -10.69
C TRP A 147 5.98 2.93 -11.67
N HIS A 148 5.08 2.21 -12.31
CA HIS A 148 3.92 2.77 -12.97
C HIS A 148 2.74 2.67 -12.02
N TRP A 149 2.06 3.77 -11.84
CA TRP A 149 0.92 3.84 -10.97
C TRP A 149 -0.29 4.35 -11.73
N LYS A 150 -1.34 3.54 -11.73
CA LYS A 150 -2.56 3.75 -12.47
C LYS A 150 -3.74 3.80 -11.51
N ILE A 151 -4.55 4.87 -11.58
CA ILE A 151 -5.82 4.96 -10.86
C ILE A 151 -6.95 5.14 -11.86
N ASP A 152 -7.97 4.31 -11.76
CA ASP A 152 -9.21 4.43 -12.51
C ASP A 152 -10.41 4.51 -11.57
N ASN A 153 -11.32 5.43 -11.86
CA ASN A 153 -12.66 5.40 -11.31
C ASN A 153 -13.51 4.42 -12.13
N VAL A 154 -14.04 3.40 -11.50
CA VAL A 154 -14.87 2.38 -12.16
C VAL A 154 -16.32 2.57 -11.72
N ARG A 155 -17.22 2.72 -12.68
CA ARG A 155 -18.66 2.83 -12.44
C ARG A 155 -19.42 2.02 -13.48
N ASN A 156 -20.35 1.18 -13.03
CA ASN A 156 -21.12 0.27 -13.89
C ASN A 156 -20.23 -0.59 -14.82
N GLY A 157 -19.03 -0.98 -14.35
CA GLY A 157 -18.07 -1.76 -15.14
C GLY A 157 -17.23 -0.95 -16.13
N GLU A 158 -17.47 0.35 -16.26
CA GLU A 158 -16.67 1.23 -17.11
C GLU A 158 -15.56 1.92 -16.30
N ALA A 159 -14.32 1.77 -16.77
CA ALA A 159 -13.14 2.37 -16.16
C ALA A 159 -12.84 3.73 -16.80
N ASN A 160 -12.84 4.79 -15.98
CA ASN A 160 -12.46 6.12 -16.37
C ASN A 160 -11.10 6.49 -15.76
N ASN A 161 -10.18 6.95 -16.60
CA ASN A 161 -8.85 7.35 -16.17
C ASN A 161 -8.90 8.52 -15.17
N PHE A 162 -8.32 8.33 -13.99
CA PHE A 162 -8.11 9.38 -13.02
C PHE A 162 -6.63 9.77 -12.91
N ALA A 163 -5.71 8.79 -12.83
CA ALA A 163 -4.28 9.03 -12.74
C ALA A 163 -3.45 8.05 -13.57
N ARG A 164 -2.38 8.60 -14.16
CA ARG A 164 -1.30 7.85 -14.81
C ARG A 164 0.01 8.54 -14.47
N VAL A 165 0.75 7.93 -13.56
CA VAL A 165 2.00 8.49 -13.05
C VAL A 165 3.11 7.46 -13.05
N VAL A 166 4.34 7.96 -13.05
CA VAL A 166 5.56 7.16 -12.96
C VAL A 166 6.38 7.65 -11.78
N LEU A 167 6.84 6.72 -10.94
CA LEU A 167 7.79 6.98 -9.89
C LEU A 167 9.18 6.59 -10.38
N HIS A 168 10.14 7.49 -10.23
CA HIS A 168 11.55 7.25 -10.53
C HIS A 168 12.42 7.71 -9.37
N ARG A 169 13.60 7.13 -9.24
CA ARG A 169 14.53 7.55 -8.19
C ARG A 169 14.94 9.00 -8.38
N PRO A 170 15.08 9.81 -7.30
CA PRO A 170 15.61 11.15 -7.41
C PRO A 170 16.99 11.15 -8.08
N ALA A 171 17.29 12.19 -8.85
CA ALA A 171 18.64 12.35 -9.38
C ALA A 171 19.65 12.37 -8.23
N LYS A 172 20.75 11.61 -8.36
CA LYS A 172 21.86 11.72 -7.41
C LYS A 172 22.37 13.15 -7.43
N LEU A 173 22.42 13.79 -6.27
CA LEU A 173 23.12 15.06 -6.17
C LEU A 173 24.57 14.82 -6.62
N ALA A 174 25.02 15.55 -7.63
CA ALA A 174 26.43 15.57 -8.00
C ALA A 174 27.18 16.20 -6.83
N ASN A 175 28.09 15.40 -6.22
CA ASN A 175 29.02 15.89 -5.20
C ASN A 175 30.07 16.80 -5.82
#